data_b7de3e0acbdd27b5184201a8df4a1d43
#
_entry.id   b7de3e0acbdd27b5184201a8df4a1d43
#
_cell.length_a   1.000
_cell.length_b   1.000
_cell.length_c   1.000
_cell.angle_alpha   90.00
_cell.angle_beta   90.00
_cell.angle_gamma   90.00
#
_symmetry.space_group_name_H-M   'P 1'
#
loop_
_entity.id
_entity.type
_entity.pdbx_description
1 polymer ?
#
loop_
_entity_poly.entity_id
_entity_poly.type
_entity_poly.pdbx_seq_one_letter_code
_entity_poly.pdbx_strand_id
1 'polypeptide(L)' 'MIYRVFMTDGDYVVIDADSPEEAMLKMRDAGLEPVKAEPFDAHRRRSKGATPAR' A
#
# COMPACT_ATOMS: atom_id res chain seq x y z
N MET A 1 2.65 9.83 -1.18
CA MET A 1 1.48 9.17 -0.62
C MET A 1 1.74 7.68 -0.48
N ILE A 2 1.25 7.08 0.58
CA ILE A 2 1.52 5.67 0.82
C ILE A 2 0.44 4.82 0.20
N TYR A 3 0.84 3.78 -0.51
CA TYR A 3 -0.10 2.87 -1.14
C TYR A 3 0.18 1.45 -0.72
N ARG A 4 -0.88 0.66 -0.66
CA ARG A 4 -0.76 -0.77 -0.41
C ARG A 4 -1.04 -1.48 -1.72
N VAL A 5 -0.05 -2.22 -2.21
CA VAL A 5 -0.16 -2.89 -3.50
C VAL A 5 -0.33 -4.38 -3.25
N PHE A 6 -1.41 -4.94 -3.76
CA PHE A 6 -1.70 -6.35 -3.59
C PHE A 6 -1.15 -7.14 -4.76
N MET A 7 -0.59 -8.29 -4.45
CA MET A 7 0.01 -9.16 -5.46
C MET A 7 -0.89 -10.34 -5.76
N THR A 8 -0.55 -11.06 -6.82
CA THR A 8 -1.37 -12.20 -7.23
C THR A 8 -1.32 -13.33 -6.21
N ASP A 9 -0.28 -13.42 -5.42
CA ASP A 9 -0.17 -14.51 -4.46
C ASP A 9 -0.87 -14.22 -3.14
N GLY A 10 -1.55 -13.11 -3.04
CA GLY A 10 -2.28 -12.79 -1.83
C GLY A 10 -1.54 -11.90 -0.86
N ASP A 11 -0.28 -11.63 -1.12
CA ASP A 11 0.50 -10.75 -0.28
C ASP A 11 0.31 -9.30 -0.68
N TYR A 12 0.80 -8.40 0.12
CA TYR A 12 0.79 -6.99 -0.26
C TYR A 12 2.06 -6.33 0.23
N VAL A 13 2.37 -5.20 -0.39
CA VAL A 13 3.55 -4.41 -0.04
C VAL A 13 3.10 -2.96 0.09
N VAL A 14 3.66 -2.25 1.06
CA VAL A 14 3.33 -0.84 1.28
C VAL A 14 4.49 -0.02 0.74
N ILE A 15 4.19 0.89 -0.17
CA ILE A 15 5.22 1.72 -0.79
C ILE A 15 4.73 3.15 -0.93
N ASP A 16 5.68 4.05 -1.16
CA ASP A 16 5.37 5.45 -1.38
C ASP A 16 5.33 5.72 -2.88
N ALA A 17 4.28 6.35 -3.35
CA ALA A 17 4.13 6.68 -4.75
C ALA A 17 3.21 7.87 -4.89
N ASP A 18 3.19 8.48 -6.08
CA ASP A 18 2.35 9.63 -6.33
C ASP A 18 0.95 9.24 -6.79
N SER A 19 0.79 8.03 -7.28
CA SER A 19 -0.51 7.57 -7.77
C SER A 19 -0.54 6.07 -7.66
N PRO A 20 -1.73 5.48 -7.68
CA PRO A 20 -1.82 4.01 -7.63
C PRO A 20 -1.15 3.37 -8.82
N GLU A 21 -1.21 4.02 -9.97
CA GLU A 21 -0.56 3.46 -11.16
C GLU A 21 0.93 3.45 -11.00
N GLU A 22 1.47 4.49 -10.41
CA GLU A 22 2.90 4.52 -10.19
C GLU A 22 3.31 3.47 -9.18
N ALA A 23 2.49 3.25 -8.17
CA ALA A 23 2.78 2.21 -7.20
C ALA A 23 2.86 0.85 -7.87
N MET A 24 1.92 0.58 -8.78
CA MET A 24 1.92 -0.70 -9.47
C MET A 24 3.11 -0.82 -10.40
N LEU A 25 3.50 0.28 -11.04
CA LEU A 25 4.66 0.25 -11.91
C LEU A 25 5.92 -0.06 -11.14
N LYS A 26 6.06 0.48 -9.96
CA LYS A 26 7.22 0.20 -9.15
C LYS A 26 7.30 -1.27 -8.80
N MET A 27 6.17 -1.88 -8.51
CA MET A 27 6.15 -3.29 -8.19
C MET A 27 6.51 -4.14 -9.41
N ARG A 28 6.01 -3.77 -10.57
CA ARG A 28 6.33 -4.49 -11.78
C ARG A 28 7.80 -4.38 -12.11
N ASP A 29 8.36 -3.21 -11.90
CA ASP A 29 9.78 -3.00 -12.15
C ASP A 29 10.61 -3.89 -11.24
N ALA A 30 10.11 -4.20 -10.08
CA ALA A 30 10.82 -5.05 -9.15
C ALA A 30 10.62 -6.54 -9.44
N GLY A 31 9.89 -6.86 -10.50
CA GLY A 31 9.69 -8.25 -10.87
C GLY A 31 8.49 -8.90 -10.22
N LEU A 32 7.63 -8.09 -9.62
CA LEU A 32 6.45 -8.63 -8.97
C LEU A 32 5.24 -8.49 -9.88
N GLU A 33 4.13 -9.07 -9.46
CA GLU A 33 2.90 -9.03 -10.26
C GLU A 33 1.79 -8.38 -9.45
N PRO A 34 1.69 -7.06 -9.50
CA PRO A 34 0.67 -6.36 -8.74
C PRO A 34 -0.71 -6.56 -9.34
N VAL A 35 -1.69 -6.68 -8.50
CA VAL A 35 -3.07 -6.81 -8.91
C VAL A 35 -3.78 -5.48 -8.80
N LYS A 36 -3.59 -4.80 -7.67
CA LYS A 36 -4.23 -3.51 -7.47
C LYS A 36 -3.46 -2.74 -6.41
N ALA A 37 -3.65 -1.44 -6.41
CA ALA A 37 -3.05 -0.56 -5.41
C ALA A 37 -4.13 0.30 -4.82
N GLU A 38 -4.07 0.52 -3.52
CA GLU A 38 -5.04 1.39 -2.87
C GLU A 38 -4.34 2.27 -1.86
N PRO A 39 -4.89 3.45 -1.58
CA PRO A 39 -4.25 4.33 -0.62
C PRO A 39 -4.22 3.71 0.75
N PHE A 40 -3.10 3.83 1.42
CA PHE A 40 -2.95 3.30 2.76
C PHE A 40 -2.84 4.47 3.71
N ASP A 41 -3.90 4.73 4.43
CA ASP A 41 -3.97 5.90 5.26
C ASP A 41 -3.61 5.55 6.69
N ALA A 42 -2.36 5.28 6.90
CA ALA A 42 -1.90 4.84 8.19
C ALA A 42 -2.05 5.93 9.24
N HIS A 43 -1.89 7.16 8.83
CA HIS A 43 -2.02 8.25 9.76
C HIS A 43 -3.39 8.31 10.38
N ARG A 44 -4.38 8.32 9.55
CA ARG A 44 -5.71 8.46 10.02
C ARG A 44 -6.10 7.29 10.89
N ARG A 45 -5.72 6.13 10.46
CA ARG A 45 -6.01 4.96 11.21
C ARG A 45 -5.36 5.00 12.56
N ARG A 46 -4.15 5.43 12.61
CA ARG A 46 -3.43 5.47 13.85
C ARG A 46 -4.03 6.42 14.83
N SER A 47 -4.45 7.56 14.35
CA SER A 47 -4.97 8.53 15.27
C SER A 47 -6.26 8.06 15.88
N LYS A 48 -6.99 7.20 15.21
CA LYS A 48 -8.14 6.70 15.81
C LYS A 48 -7.83 5.58 16.73
N GLY A 49 -7.08 4.67 16.29
CA GLY A 49 -6.89 3.52 17.03
C GLY A 49 -6.05 3.68 18.20
N ALA A 50 -5.32 4.65 18.15
CA ALA A 50 -4.47 4.81 19.20
C ALA A 50 -5.12 4.71 20.46
N THR A 51 -5.65 4.52 20.37
CA THR A 51 -6.00 4.28 21.38
C THR A 51 -6.17 3.28 21.89
N PRO A 52 -5.97 2.96 21.72
CA PRO A 52 -6.04 2.10 22.29
C PRO A 52 -5.34 1.38 22.75
N ALA A 53 -5.07 1.42 22.53
CA ALA A 53 -4.48 0.72 22.84
C ALA A 53 -4.37 0.38 23.91
N ARG A 54 -4.54 0.57 24.12
CA ARG A 54 -4.48 0.36 24.97
C ARG A 54 -4.60 -0.09 25.37
#